data_66f57a715c0a5af8a0040b3340174cce
#
_entry.id   66f57a715c0a5af8a0040b3340174cce
#
_cell.length_a   1.000
_cell.length_b   1.000
_cell.length_c   1.000
_cell.angle_alpha   90.00
_cell.angle_beta   90.00
_cell.angle_gamma   90.00
#
_symmetry.space_group_name_H-M   'P 1'
#
loop_
_entity.id
_entity.type
_entity.pdbx_description
1 polymer ?
#
loop_
_entity_poly.entity_id
_entity_poly.type
_entity_poly.pdbx_seq_one_letter_code
_entity_poly.pdbx_strand_id
1 'polypeptide(L)'
;MKGESPKEITTILQAVKRNAIRITPNITGELIDTCGTGGDKIKSFNISTAAALIACAAGCKVAKHGNRSVSGFCGSADFLEFIGMDLDTSPDIICEAIENIGFGFLYAAKFHPAMRNVASARESIGIRTAFNIVGPLSNPCTNLSGQLIGVYEPALLETVAVAMQNSELDELMVVHSYDGFDELSNTCENDIIRVVDKKIQRFRFHPKDVNVLVAKPEQLLIHSGQESIRDTLQVIYGLASPEKEDIAALNAAAALVIGKIAKDLKEGVEIARAAVKAGTPQKKLSELIHLCGNKDKLIEAEQEFLMI
;
A
#
# COMPACT_ATOMS: atom_id res chain seq x y z
N MET A 1 19.85 -0.66 20.40
CA MET A 1 19.95 0.45 19.40
C MET A 1 19.16 1.63 19.96
N LYS A 2 19.55 2.86 19.62
CA LYS A 2 18.91 4.09 20.11
C LYS A 2 17.48 4.31 19.53
N GLY A 3 17.22 3.79 18.36
CA GLY A 3 16.06 4.16 17.52
C GLY A 3 16.24 5.51 16.81
N GLU A 4 15.47 5.75 15.77
CA GLU A 4 15.49 6.99 14.98
C GLU A 4 14.52 8.01 15.57
N SER A 5 14.98 9.25 15.70
CA SER A 5 14.11 10.38 16.06
C SER A 5 13.33 10.88 14.83
N PRO A 6 12.16 11.52 15.03
CA PRO A 6 11.41 12.13 13.92
C PRO A 6 12.25 13.06 13.06
N LYS A 7 13.16 13.84 13.68
CA LYS A 7 14.06 14.77 12.95
C LYS A 7 15.05 14.03 12.05
N GLU A 8 15.61 12.91 12.52
CA GLU A 8 16.52 12.09 11.71
C GLU A 8 15.77 11.48 10.52
N ILE A 9 14.56 10.94 10.75
CA ILE A 9 13.70 10.43 9.68
C ILE A 9 13.40 11.51 8.66
N THR A 10 12.95 12.69 9.07
CA THR A 10 12.65 13.81 8.17
C THR A 10 13.88 14.22 7.35
N THR A 11 15.06 14.28 7.97
CA THR A 11 16.30 14.68 7.30
C THR A 11 16.70 13.67 6.22
N ILE A 12 16.66 12.37 6.55
CA ILE A 12 16.98 11.29 5.59
C ILE A 12 15.95 11.27 4.47
N LEU A 13 14.65 11.41 4.80
CA LEU A 13 13.56 11.46 3.84
C LEU A 13 13.75 12.59 2.82
N GLN A 14 14.10 13.78 3.26
CA GLN A 14 14.39 14.91 2.37
C GLN A 14 15.55 14.61 1.43
N ALA A 15 16.62 13.98 1.93
CA ALA A 15 17.76 13.57 1.09
C ALA A 15 17.36 12.53 0.03
N VAL A 16 16.54 11.54 0.41
CA VAL A 16 16.03 10.51 -0.51
C VAL A 16 15.14 11.14 -1.58
N LYS A 17 14.16 11.98 -1.19
CA LYS A 17 13.24 12.65 -2.14
C LYS A 17 13.95 13.59 -3.11
N ARG A 18 15.02 14.28 -2.70
CA ARG A 18 15.81 15.15 -3.59
C ARG A 18 16.53 14.39 -4.71
N ASN A 19 16.86 13.14 -4.48
CA ASN A 19 17.58 12.28 -5.43
C ASN A 19 16.65 11.29 -6.15
N ALA A 20 15.35 11.42 -5.99
CA ALA A 20 14.37 10.58 -6.67
C ALA A 20 14.07 11.06 -8.09
N ILE A 21 13.72 10.14 -8.97
CA ILE A 21 13.06 10.47 -10.24
C ILE A 21 11.61 10.85 -9.91
N ARG A 22 11.27 12.12 -10.11
CA ARG A 22 9.97 12.68 -9.69
C ARG A 22 8.98 12.64 -10.83
N ILE A 23 7.70 12.40 -10.50
CA ILE A 23 6.58 12.48 -11.44
C ILE A 23 5.51 13.43 -10.88
N THR A 24 4.72 13.99 -11.81
CA THR A 24 3.62 14.90 -11.47
C THR A 24 2.46 14.62 -12.43
N PRO A 25 1.66 13.56 -12.20
CA PRO A 25 0.50 13.28 -13.06
C PRO A 25 -0.50 14.45 -13.02
N ASN A 26 -1.09 14.76 -14.19
CA ASN A 26 -2.08 15.81 -14.33
C ASN A 26 -3.47 15.28 -13.98
N ILE A 27 -3.84 15.41 -12.72
CA ILE A 27 -5.13 14.92 -12.21
C ILE A 27 -5.89 16.03 -11.49
N THR A 28 -7.19 15.82 -11.36
CA THR A 28 -8.07 16.60 -10.47
C THR A 28 -8.42 15.75 -9.24
N GLY A 29 -8.52 16.39 -8.08
CA GLY A 29 -8.83 15.75 -6.81
C GLY A 29 -7.60 15.14 -6.12
N GLU A 30 -7.86 14.25 -5.17
CA GLU A 30 -6.83 13.67 -4.31
C GLU A 30 -6.02 12.59 -5.02
N LEU A 31 -4.71 12.60 -4.81
CA LEU A 31 -3.79 11.53 -5.20
C LEU A 31 -3.22 10.89 -3.95
N ILE A 32 -3.42 9.60 -3.79
CA ILE A 32 -3.04 8.90 -2.57
C ILE A 32 -2.03 7.78 -2.82
N ASP A 33 -1.36 7.37 -1.74
CA ASP A 33 -0.52 6.17 -1.69
C ASP A 33 -0.90 5.29 -0.50
N THR A 34 -0.68 4.00 -0.64
CA THR A 34 -0.86 3.02 0.45
C THR A 34 0.37 2.13 0.53
N CYS A 35 1.05 2.13 1.64
CA CYS A 35 2.21 1.25 1.84
C CYS A 35 2.42 0.93 3.32
N GLY A 36 3.21 -0.10 3.58
CA GLY A 36 3.66 -0.47 4.91
C GLY A 36 5.18 -0.41 5.01
N THR A 37 5.68 -0.36 6.23
CA THR A 37 7.13 -0.39 6.50
C THR A 37 7.75 -1.77 6.25
N GLY A 38 6.90 -2.77 6.08
CA GLY A 38 7.32 -4.16 6.01
C GLY A 38 7.86 -4.66 7.35
N GLY A 39 8.20 -5.94 7.37
CA GLY A 39 8.84 -6.52 8.53
C GLY A 39 7.88 -6.96 9.63
N ASP A 40 6.64 -7.03 9.34
CA ASP A 40 5.62 -7.71 10.12
C ASP A 40 5.98 -9.17 10.39
N LYS A 41 5.51 -9.70 11.51
CA LYS A 41 5.74 -11.09 11.92
C LYS A 41 4.80 -12.06 11.22
N ILE A 42 3.66 -11.56 10.79
CA ILE A 42 2.61 -12.33 10.13
C ILE A 42 2.79 -12.22 8.63
N LYS A 43 2.89 -13.36 7.97
CA LYS A 43 3.03 -13.41 6.51
C LYS A 43 1.66 -13.56 5.88
N SER A 44 1.19 -12.50 5.24
CA SER A 44 -0.08 -12.45 4.52
C SER A 44 0.14 -12.16 3.04
N PHE A 45 -0.95 -12.22 2.27
CA PHE A 45 -0.98 -11.80 0.87
C PHE A 45 -0.75 -10.28 0.75
N ASN A 46 -0.67 -9.75 -0.47
CA ASN A 46 -0.41 -8.31 -0.72
C ASN A 46 -1.66 -7.44 -0.42
N ILE A 47 -2.03 -7.35 0.86
CA ILE A 47 -3.23 -6.64 1.34
C ILE A 47 -3.24 -5.20 0.83
N SER A 48 -2.15 -4.45 1.03
CA SER A 48 -2.11 -3.04 0.62
C SER A 48 -2.17 -2.84 -0.90
N THR A 49 -1.73 -3.82 -1.71
CA THR A 49 -1.85 -3.77 -3.17
C THR A 49 -3.30 -4.02 -3.62
N ALA A 50 -3.94 -5.04 -3.04
CA ALA A 50 -5.36 -5.31 -3.29
C ALA A 50 -6.23 -4.13 -2.85
N ALA A 51 -5.98 -3.59 -1.65
CA ALA A 51 -6.68 -2.42 -1.12
C ALA A 51 -6.53 -1.18 -2.01
N ALA A 52 -5.33 -0.93 -2.54
CA ALA A 52 -5.05 0.17 -3.47
C ALA A 52 -5.86 0.05 -4.78
N LEU A 53 -5.93 -1.16 -5.35
CA LEU A 53 -6.73 -1.42 -6.56
C LEU A 53 -8.24 -1.31 -6.29
N ILE A 54 -8.70 -1.78 -5.13
CA ILE A 54 -10.10 -1.63 -4.70
C ILE A 54 -10.43 -0.14 -4.51
N ALA A 55 -9.56 0.63 -3.84
CA ALA A 55 -9.76 2.07 -3.68
C ALA A 55 -9.76 2.81 -5.02
N CYS A 56 -8.87 2.44 -5.94
CA CYS A 56 -8.87 2.97 -7.30
C CYS A 56 -10.18 2.66 -8.04
N ALA A 57 -10.66 1.42 -7.94
CA ALA A 57 -11.92 0.99 -8.56
C ALA A 57 -13.14 1.74 -8.00
N ALA A 58 -13.04 2.20 -6.75
CA ALA A 58 -14.04 3.00 -6.07
C ALA A 58 -13.89 4.53 -6.31
N GLY A 59 -12.93 4.95 -7.15
CA GLY A 59 -12.79 6.33 -7.61
C GLY A 59 -11.57 7.10 -7.11
N CYS A 60 -10.76 6.54 -6.20
CA CYS A 60 -9.50 7.17 -5.81
C CYS A 60 -8.49 7.20 -6.96
N LYS A 61 -7.64 8.24 -6.99
CA LYS A 61 -6.41 8.21 -7.78
C LYS A 61 -5.28 7.71 -6.88
N VAL A 62 -4.54 6.72 -7.35
CA VAL A 62 -3.51 6.02 -6.56
C VAL A 62 -2.17 6.05 -7.26
N ALA A 63 -1.16 6.60 -6.61
CA ALA A 63 0.26 6.54 -6.99
C ALA A 63 0.97 5.59 -6.03
N LYS A 64 0.80 4.27 -6.23
CA LYS A 64 1.31 3.29 -5.30
C LYS A 64 2.83 3.15 -5.39
N HIS A 65 3.52 3.55 -4.31
CA HIS A 65 4.95 3.29 -4.15
C HIS A 65 5.17 1.91 -3.55
N GLY A 66 6.02 1.10 -4.18
CA GLY A 66 6.23 -0.27 -3.72
C GLY A 66 7.57 -0.87 -4.16
N ASN A 67 7.89 -2.03 -3.59
CA ASN A 67 9.15 -2.72 -3.83
C ASN A 67 8.96 -4.24 -3.83
N ARG A 68 10.04 -4.96 -4.17
CA ARG A 68 10.13 -6.40 -3.93
C ARG A 68 10.16 -6.69 -2.44
N SER A 69 9.74 -7.90 -2.08
CA SER A 69 9.83 -8.35 -0.69
C SER A 69 11.28 -8.45 -0.23
N VAL A 70 11.53 -7.98 1.01
CA VAL A 70 12.82 -8.15 1.68
C VAL A 70 12.77 -9.30 2.69
N SER A 71 11.63 -9.52 3.32
CA SER A 71 11.46 -10.50 4.41
C SER A 71 10.23 -11.39 4.25
N GLY A 72 9.33 -11.06 3.33
CA GLY A 72 8.12 -11.82 3.02
C GLY A 72 8.32 -12.79 1.85
N PHE A 73 7.24 -13.48 1.48
CA PHE A 73 7.24 -14.39 0.35
C PHE A 73 7.07 -13.69 -1.00
N CYS A 74 6.35 -12.54 -1.02
CA CYS A 74 6.02 -11.83 -2.25
C CYS A 74 5.70 -10.36 -1.91
N GLY A 75 6.47 -9.43 -2.46
CA GLY A 75 6.21 -7.99 -2.35
C GLY A 75 5.27 -7.50 -3.45
N SER A 76 4.88 -6.23 -3.38
CA SER A 76 3.99 -5.62 -4.38
C SER A 76 4.57 -5.65 -5.79
N ALA A 77 5.89 -5.42 -5.93
CA ALA A 77 6.56 -5.50 -7.23
C ALA A 77 6.63 -6.95 -7.75
N ASP A 78 6.89 -7.93 -6.86
CA ASP A 78 6.93 -9.34 -7.24
C ASP A 78 5.56 -9.81 -7.76
N PHE A 79 4.47 -9.42 -7.07
CA PHE A 79 3.11 -9.72 -7.49
C PHE A 79 2.79 -9.11 -8.86
N LEU A 80 3.02 -7.79 -9.02
CA LEU A 80 2.68 -7.09 -10.25
C LEU A 80 3.50 -7.58 -11.45
N GLU A 81 4.80 -7.86 -11.26
CA GLU A 81 5.66 -8.43 -12.31
C GLU A 81 5.20 -9.83 -12.72
N PHE A 82 4.81 -10.67 -11.73
CA PHE A 82 4.31 -12.02 -12.02
C PHE A 82 3.08 -11.99 -12.92
N ILE A 83 2.14 -11.11 -12.65
CA ILE A 83 0.92 -10.96 -13.46
C ILE A 83 1.12 -10.11 -14.72
N GLY A 84 2.36 -9.78 -15.06
CA GLY A 84 2.72 -9.20 -16.36
C GLY A 84 3.07 -7.72 -16.38
N MET A 85 3.09 -7.00 -15.26
CA MET A 85 3.53 -5.61 -15.25
C MET A 85 5.02 -5.50 -15.56
N ASP A 86 5.37 -4.58 -16.45
CA ASP A 86 6.76 -4.18 -16.67
C ASP A 86 7.19 -3.17 -15.60
N LEU A 87 8.08 -3.59 -14.69
CA LEU A 87 8.61 -2.72 -13.64
C LEU A 87 9.53 -1.61 -14.17
N ASP A 88 9.99 -1.75 -15.43
CA ASP A 88 10.77 -0.73 -16.13
C ASP A 88 9.93 0.22 -16.99
N THR A 89 8.60 0.19 -16.84
CA THR A 89 7.66 1.14 -17.46
C THR A 89 8.10 2.58 -17.22
N SER A 90 8.13 3.41 -18.27
CA SER A 90 8.64 4.79 -18.18
C SER A 90 7.78 5.65 -17.23
N PRO A 91 8.37 6.70 -16.61
CA PRO A 91 7.63 7.62 -15.75
C PRO A 91 6.43 8.27 -16.46
N ASP A 92 6.52 8.56 -17.75
CA ASP A 92 5.43 9.17 -18.53
C ASP A 92 4.24 8.22 -18.68
N ILE A 93 4.48 6.94 -18.97
CA ILE A 93 3.41 5.91 -19.04
C ILE A 93 2.78 5.69 -17.65
N ILE A 94 3.56 5.77 -16.57
CA ILE A 94 3.01 5.68 -15.22
C ILE A 94 2.12 6.89 -14.91
N CYS A 95 2.51 8.10 -15.33
CA CYS A 95 1.63 9.28 -15.24
C CYS A 95 0.33 9.05 -16.03
N GLU A 96 0.44 8.58 -17.27
CA GLU A 96 -0.72 8.24 -18.11
C GLU A 96 -1.64 7.20 -17.43
N ALA A 97 -1.08 6.18 -16.79
CA ALA A 97 -1.85 5.19 -16.03
C ALA A 97 -2.62 5.84 -14.86
N ILE A 98 -1.98 6.71 -14.09
CA ILE A 98 -2.64 7.45 -13.01
C ILE A 98 -3.75 8.35 -13.55
N GLU A 99 -3.50 9.06 -14.62
CA GLU A 99 -4.44 10.01 -15.24
C GLU A 99 -5.68 9.32 -15.81
N ASN A 100 -5.48 8.25 -16.59
CA ASN A 100 -6.55 7.61 -17.36
C ASN A 100 -7.21 6.44 -16.62
N ILE A 101 -6.43 5.60 -15.92
CA ILE A 101 -6.92 4.42 -15.21
C ILE A 101 -7.26 4.76 -13.76
N GLY A 102 -6.48 5.67 -13.16
CA GLY A 102 -6.55 6.04 -11.74
C GLY A 102 -5.53 5.32 -10.88
N PHE A 103 -4.66 4.47 -11.47
CA PHE A 103 -3.66 3.71 -10.72
C PHE A 103 -2.33 3.71 -11.46
N GLY A 104 -1.25 4.00 -10.75
CA GLY A 104 0.12 3.81 -11.22
C GLY A 104 1.00 3.17 -10.16
N PHE A 105 1.91 2.28 -10.58
CA PHE A 105 2.85 1.64 -9.68
C PHE A 105 4.25 2.24 -9.85
N LEU A 106 4.79 2.77 -8.76
CA LEU A 106 6.10 3.41 -8.70
C LEU A 106 7.10 2.44 -8.06
N TYR A 107 7.81 1.70 -8.89
CA TYR A 107 8.81 0.73 -8.43
C TYR A 107 10.00 1.44 -7.76
N ALA A 108 10.18 1.24 -6.45
CA ALA A 108 11.15 1.98 -5.64
C ALA A 108 12.57 1.90 -6.17
N ALA A 109 13.04 0.74 -6.66
CA ALA A 109 14.40 0.59 -7.19
C ALA A 109 14.65 1.41 -8.45
N LYS A 110 13.61 1.68 -9.24
CA LYS A 110 13.67 2.54 -10.42
C LYS A 110 13.63 4.02 -10.05
N PHE A 111 12.70 4.39 -9.18
CA PHE A 111 12.47 5.79 -8.82
C PHE A 111 13.52 6.36 -7.84
N HIS A 112 14.24 5.50 -7.13
CA HIS A 112 15.28 5.91 -6.17
C HIS A 112 16.67 5.35 -6.55
N PRO A 113 17.26 5.72 -7.68
CA PRO A 113 18.54 5.16 -8.14
C PRO A 113 19.68 5.39 -7.14
N ALA A 114 19.67 6.47 -6.37
CA ALA A 114 20.66 6.76 -5.34
C ALA A 114 20.68 5.71 -4.22
N MET A 115 19.56 5.00 -3.99
CA MET A 115 19.49 3.95 -2.98
C MET A 115 20.37 2.73 -3.30
N ARG A 116 20.77 2.55 -4.56
CA ARG A 116 21.74 1.51 -4.96
C ARG A 116 23.09 1.69 -4.24
N ASN A 117 23.50 2.94 -3.96
CA ASN A 117 24.78 3.25 -3.30
C ASN A 117 24.83 2.77 -1.83
N VAL A 118 23.68 2.55 -1.20
CA VAL A 118 23.58 2.08 0.19
C VAL A 118 23.09 0.63 0.30
N ALA A 119 22.72 0.01 -0.83
CA ALA A 119 22.13 -1.32 -0.85
C ALA A 119 23.09 -2.39 -0.28
N SER A 120 24.33 -2.43 -0.76
CA SER A 120 25.35 -3.41 -0.31
C SER A 120 25.69 -3.24 1.17
N ALA A 121 25.78 -1.99 1.66
CA ALA A 121 26.01 -1.73 3.07
C ALA A 121 24.85 -2.22 3.95
N ARG A 122 23.60 -1.98 3.51
CA ARG A 122 22.40 -2.45 4.20
C ARG A 122 22.33 -3.99 4.27
N GLU A 123 22.66 -4.64 3.16
CA GLU A 123 22.71 -6.10 3.06
C GLU A 123 23.78 -6.69 4.00
N SER A 124 24.98 -6.08 3.99
CA SER A 124 26.09 -6.50 4.87
C SER A 124 25.79 -6.32 6.36
N ILE A 125 25.03 -5.29 6.74
CA ILE A 125 24.63 -5.03 8.11
C ILE A 125 23.56 -6.04 8.56
N GLY A 126 22.67 -6.49 7.67
CA GLY A 126 21.66 -7.52 7.91
C GLY A 126 20.59 -7.19 8.97
N ILE A 127 20.48 -5.93 9.39
CA ILE A 127 19.48 -5.48 10.37
C ILE A 127 18.63 -4.36 9.79
N ARG A 128 17.49 -4.08 10.42
CA ARG A 128 16.64 -2.94 10.07
C ARG A 128 17.38 -1.63 10.34
N THR A 129 17.18 -0.68 9.46
CA THR A 129 17.77 0.65 9.50
C THR A 129 16.70 1.71 9.25
N ALA A 130 17.03 2.99 9.43
CA ALA A 130 16.16 4.12 9.09
C ALA A 130 15.55 4.01 7.67
N PHE A 131 16.24 3.38 6.72
CA PHE A 131 15.73 3.19 5.36
C PHE A 131 14.50 2.28 5.26
N ASN A 132 14.26 1.41 6.25
CA ASN A 132 13.04 0.61 6.31
C ASN A 132 11.80 1.46 6.66
N ILE A 133 12.03 2.59 7.35
CA ILE A 133 10.98 3.56 7.68
C ILE A 133 10.86 4.60 6.56
N VAL A 134 11.99 5.13 6.09
CA VAL A 134 12.02 6.21 5.09
C VAL A 134 11.55 5.74 3.72
N GLY A 135 11.80 4.48 3.35
CA GLY A 135 11.40 3.91 2.05
C GLY A 135 9.92 4.16 1.74
N PRO A 136 8.98 3.67 2.57
CA PRO A 136 7.56 3.91 2.39
C PRO A 136 7.15 5.38 2.33
N LEU A 137 7.84 6.24 3.09
CA LEU A 137 7.55 7.68 3.16
C LEU A 137 8.06 8.47 1.95
N SER A 138 8.90 7.85 1.11
CA SER A 138 9.62 8.55 0.03
C SER A 138 8.92 8.51 -1.32
N ASN A 139 7.59 8.36 -1.36
CA ASN A 139 6.86 8.39 -2.62
C ASN A 139 7.33 9.55 -3.51
N PRO A 140 7.75 9.28 -4.76
CA PRO A 140 8.36 10.27 -5.64
C PRO A 140 7.34 11.17 -6.37
N CYS A 141 6.04 10.96 -6.16
CA CYS A 141 5.00 11.77 -6.74
C CYS A 141 4.93 13.13 -6.06
N THR A 142 5.00 14.24 -6.85
CA THR A 142 5.14 15.59 -6.27
C THR A 142 3.83 16.20 -5.82
N ASN A 143 2.72 15.77 -6.40
CA ASN A 143 1.37 16.21 -6.05
C ASN A 143 0.57 15.15 -5.27
N LEU A 144 1.28 14.30 -4.50
CA LEU A 144 0.64 13.37 -3.59
C LEU A 144 -0.05 14.17 -2.46
N SER A 145 -1.35 13.99 -2.29
CA SER A 145 -2.14 14.69 -1.28
C SER A 145 -2.37 13.86 -0.02
N GLY A 146 -2.37 12.53 -0.13
CA GLY A 146 -2.64 11.67 1.01
C GLY A 146 -1.84 10.37 1.02
N GLN A 147 -1.61 9.84 2.24
CA GLN A 147 -0.88 8.59 2.39
C GLN A 147 -1.37 7.75 3.56
N LEU A 148 -1.57 6.43 3.33
CA LEU A 148 -1.77 5.43 4.35
C LEU A 148 -0.43 4.72 4.59
N ILE A 149 0.07 4.76 5.83
CA ILE A 149 1.33 4.12 6.22
C ILE A 149 1.08 3.13 7.34
N GLY A 150 1.30 1.85 7.07
CA GLY A 150 1.33 0.83 8.10
C GLY A 150 2.70 0.72 8.77
N VAL A 151 2.75 0.55 10.08
CA VAL A 151 3.97 0.35 10.85
C VAL A 151 3.91 -0.94 11.65
N TYR A 152 4.99 -1.73 11.58
CA TYR A 152 5.08 -3.03 12.24
C TYR A 152 5.24 -2.96 13.77
N GLU A 153 5.57 -1.79 14.31
CA GLU A 153 5.88 -1.61 15.74
C GLU A 153 5.14 -0.38 16.29
N PRO A 154 4.43 -0.49 17.42
CA PRO A 154 3.61 0.60 17.97
C PRO A 154 4.41 1.87 18.26
N ALA A 155 5.69 1.75 18.63
CA ALA A 155 6.57 2.90 18.87
C ALA A 155 6.81 3.75 17.61
N LEU A 156 6.62 3.19 16.42
CA LEU A 156 6.78 3.90 15.16
C LEU A 156 5.56 4.77 14.79
N LEU A 157 4.37 4.49 15.35
CA LEU A 157 3.17 5.27 15.06
C LEU A 157 3.40 6.77 15.25
N GLU A 158 3.83 7.16 16.44
CA GLU A 158 4.06 8.57 16.76
C GLU A 158 5.29 9.11 16.06
N THR A 159 6.35 8.33 15.99
CA THR A 159 7.61 8.74 15.34
C THR A 159 7.39 9.10 13.87
N VAL A 160 6.63 8.27 13.14
CA VAL A 160 6.31 8.51 11.72
C VAL A 160 5.33 9.69 11.58
N ALA A 161 4.27 9.73 12.40
CA ALA A 161 3.30 10.82 12.35
C ALA A 161 3.96 12.19 12.59
N VAL A 162 4.83 12.30 13.60
CA VAL A 162 5.56 13.55 13.90
C VAL A 162 6.58 13.87 12.81
N ALA A 163 7.29 12.87 12.26
CA ALA A 163 8.24 13.09 11.16
C ALA A 163 7.56 13.65 9.91
N MET A 164 6.32 13.24 9.66
CA MET A 164 5.53 13.64 8.50
C MET A 164 4.55 14.80 8.75
N GLN A 165 4.38 15.24 9.99
CA GLN A 165 3.40 16.27 10.40
C GLN A 165 3.51 17.57 9.60
N ASN A 166 4.72 17.94 9.20
CA ASN A 166 4.99 19.13 8.41
C ASN A 166 5.32 18.81 6.94
N SER A 167 4.95 17.61 6.45
CA SER A 167 5.06 17.27 5.04
C SER A 167 4.07 18.11 4.20
N GLU A 168 4.17 17.93 2.87
CA GLU A 168 3.27 18.57 1.90
C GLU A 168 1.94 17.80 1.74
N LEU A 169 1.74 16.69 2.48
CA LEU A 169 0.50 15.93 2.45
C LEU A 169 -0.63 16.68 3.19
N ASP A 170 -1.81 16.69 2.59
CA ASP A 170 -3.03 17.20 3.22
C ASP A 170 -3.51 16.26 4.32
N GLU A 171 -3.35 14.94 4.09
CA GLU A 171 -3.76 13.91 5.03
C GLU A 171 -2.78 12.75 5.08
N LEU A 172 -2.46 12.29 6.30
CA LEU A 172 -1.68 11.08 6.58
C LEU A 172 -2.43 10.25 7.61
N MET A 173 -2.57 8.95 7.35
CA MET A 173 -2.91 7.95 8.37
C MET A 173 -1.72 7.04 8.61
N VAL A 174 -1.25 6.98 9.85
CA VAL A 174 -0.28 5.97 10.32
C VAL A 174 -1.03 4.95 11.14
N VAL A 175 -0.91 3.67 10.78
CA VAL A 175 -1.70 2.60 11.35
C VAL A 175 -0.82 1.49 11.91
N HIS A 176 -1.30 0.84 12.96
CA HIS A 176 -0.69 -0.34 13.56
C HIS A 176 -1.77 -1.24 14.13
N SER A 177 -1.62 -2.54 13.95
CA SER A 177 -2.51 -3.54 14.53
C SER A 177 -1.82 -4.32 15.66
N TYR A 178 -2.58 -4.70 16.67
CA TYR A 178 -2.04 -5.36 17.87
C TYR A 178 -1.53 -6.78 17.64
N ASP A 179 -1.87 -7.41 16.54
CA ASP A 179 -1.30 -8.69 16.09
C ASP A 179 0.06 -8.54 15.40
N GLY A 180 0.47 -7.30 15.09
CA GLY A 180 1.78 -6.95 14.54
C GLY A 180 1.84 -6.86 13.02
N PHE A 181 0.68 -6.76 12.33
CA PHE A 181 0.65 -6.33 10.93
C PHE A 181 1.06 -4.86 10.81
N ASP A 182 1.70 -4.52 9.73
CA ASP A 182 1.91 -3.15 9.28
C ASP A 182 0.78 -2.65 8.35
N GLU A 183 -0.46 -3.03 8.71
CA GLU A 183 -1.71 -2.69 8.03
C GLU A 183 -2.84 -2.65 9.05
N LEU A 184 -4.03 -2.19 8.65
CA LEU A 184 -5.22 -2.38 9.45
C LEU A 184 -5.62 -3.85 9.42
N SER A 185 -5.73 -4.47 10.59
CA SER A 185 -6.10 -5.87 10.75
C SER A 185 -7.57 -6.03 11.07
N ASN A 186 -8.16 -7.11 10.57
CA ASN A 186 -9.49 -7.55 10.98
C ASN A 186 -9.46 -8.67 12.03
N THR A 187 -8.30 -8.96 12.64
CA THR A 187 -8.20 -9.97 13.71
C THR A 187 -8.27 -9.38 15.11
N CYS A 188 -7.91 -8.10 15.27
CA CYS A 188 -7.75 -7.45 16.57
C CYS A 188 -8.01 -5.94 16.50
N GLU A 189 -7.76 -5.25 17.62
CA GLU A 189 -7.78 -3.78 17.68
C GLU A 189 -6.65 -3.16 16.84
N ASN A 190 -6.92 -1.96 16.36
CA ASN A 190 -6.03 -1.14 15.56
C ASN A 190 -5.87 0.23 16.17
N ASP A 191 -4.63 0.73 16.22
CA ASP A 191 -4.32 2.11 16.57
C ASP A 191 -4.06 2.92 15.30
N ILE A 192 -4.65 4.11 15.22
CA ILE A 192 -4.49 5.05 14.13
C ILE A 192 -4.03 6.40 14.66
N ILE A 193 -3.01 6.97 14.03
CA ILE A 193 -2.70 8.39 14.13
C ILE A 193 -3.01 9.02 12.77
N ARG A 194 -3.97 9.93 12.78
CA ARG A 194 -4.35 10.74 11.62
C ARG A 194 -3.75 12.13 11.75
N VAL A 195 -3.12 12.60 10.70
CA VAL A 195 -2.58 13.97 10.59
C VAL A 195 -3.35 14.67 9.48
N VAL A 196 -4.12 15.69 9.85
CA VAL A 196 -4.88 16.55 8.92
C VAL A 196 -4.63 18.00 9.32
N ASP A 197 -4.35 18.86 8.36
CA ASP A 197 -4.01 20.27 8.61
C ASP A 197 -2.91 20.42 9.67
N LYS A 198 -1.91 19.53 9.65
CA LYS A 198 -0.80 19.45 10.61
C LYS A 198 -1.23 19.17 12.07
N LYS A 199 -2.48 18.76 12.29
CA LYS A 199 -2.99 18.37 13.61
C LYS A 199 -3.00 16.86 13.73
N ILE A 200 -2.45 16.38 14.83
CA ILE A 200 -2.40 14.96 15.16
C ILE A 200 -3.65 14.56 15.94
N GLN A 201 -4.36 13.58 15.43
CA GLN A 201 -5.51 12.94 16.09
C GLN A 201 -5.19 11.46 16.28
N ARG A 202 -5.56 10.91 17.43
CA ARG A 202 -5.35 9.49 17.76
C ARG A 202 -6.67 8.85 18.06
N PHE A 203 -6.87 7.66 17.52
CA PHE A 203 -8.03 6.84 17.84
C PHE A 203 -7.70 5.38 17.69
N ARG A 204 -8.48 4.57 18.35
CA ARG A 204 -8.44 3.12 18.31
C ARG A 204 -9.80 2.62 17.90
N PHE A 205 -9.84 1.54 17.14
CA PHE A 205 -11.08 0.88 16.79
C PHE A 205 -10.90 -0.64 16.73
N HIS A 206 -12.01 -1.33 16.88
CA HIS A 206 -12.12 -2.76 16.64
C HIS A 206 -12.82 -3.01 15.30
N PRO A 207 -12.46 -4.04 14.50
CA PRO A 207 -13.08 -4.32 13.21
C PRO A 207 -14.62 -4.36 13.22
N LYS A 208 -15.21 -4.85 14.32
CA LYS A 208 -16.66 -4.85 14.53
C LYS A 208 -17.32 -3.47 14.48
N ASP A 209 -16.59 -2.43 14.86
CA ASP A 209 -17.14 -1.06 14.91
C ASP A 209 -17.43 -0.53 13.51
N VAL A 210 -16.79 -1.11 12.49
CA VAL A 210 -16.94 -0.75 11.07
C VAL A 210 -17.56 -1.88 10.23
N ASN A 211 -18.25 -2.83 10.87
CA ASN A 211 -18.92 -3.95 10.22
C ASN A 211 -17.99 -4.90 9.43
N VAL A 212 -16.76 -5.06 9.87
CA VAL A 212 -15.78 -5.98 9.31
C VAL A 212 -15.78 -7.29 10.12
N LEU A 213 -15.75 -8.41 9.41
CA LEU A 213 -15.73 -9.74 10.01
C LEU A 213 -14.40 -9.92 10.78
N VAL A 214 -14.50 -10.36 12.04
CA VAL A 214 -13.32 -10.66 12.84
C VAL A 214 -12.76 -12.01 12.42
N ALA A 215 -11.60 -11.99 11.81
CA ALA A 215 -10.87 -13.17 11.38
C ALA A 215 -10.02 -13.77 12.53
N LYS A 216 -9.65 -15.04 12.37
CA LYS A 216 -8.55 -15.63 13.11
C LYS A 216 -7.24 -15.41 12.34
N PRO A 217 -6.10 -15.19 13.01
CA PRO A 217 -4.82 -14.97 12.32
C PRO A 217 -4.50 -16.04 11.28
N GLU A 218 -4.81 -17.31 11.55
CA GLU A 218 -4.55 -18.45 10.68
C GLU A 218 -5.28 -18.37 9.33
N GLN A 219 -6.40 -17.64 9.26
CA GLN A 219 -7.19 -17.46 8.04
C GLN A 219 -6.55 -16.47 7.05
N LEU A 220 -5.60 -15.67 7.53
CA LEU A 220 -4.88 -14.66 6.74
C LEU A 220 -3.47 -15.10 6.35
N LEU A 221 -2.93 -16.14 6.99
CA LEU A 221 -1.57 -16.62 6.75
C LEU A 221 -1.40 -17.21 5.34
N ILE A 222 -0.20 -17.00 4.81
CA ILE A 222 0.31 -17.66 3.61
C ILE A 222 1.62 -18.36 3.92
N HIS A 223 1.96 -19.37 3.12
CA HIS A 223 3.15 -20.20 3.29
C HIS A 223 4.08 -20.18 2.07
N SER A 224 3.68 -19.46 1.01
CA SER A 224 4.48 -19.36 -0.22
C SER A 224 4.16 -18.08 -1.00
N GLY A 225 5.05 -17.72 -1.94
CA GLY A 225 4.81 -16.63 -2.88
C GLY A 225 3.61 -16.90 -3.81
N GLN A 226 3.43 -18.17 -4.22
CA GLN A 226 2.27 -18.55 -5.05
C GLN A 226 0.95 -18.37 -4.30
N GLU A 227 0.91 -18.74 -3.01
CA GLU A 227 -0.27 -18.44 -2.19
C GLU A 227 -0.55 -16.95 -2.07
N SER A 228 0.49 -16.12 -1.92
CA SER A 228 0.34 -14.66 -1.90
C SER A 228 -0.27 -14.14 -3.20
N ILE A 229 0.24 -14.61 -4.33
CA ILE A 229 -0.26 -14.20 -5.66
C ILE A 229 -1.70 -14.63 -5.84
N ARG A 230 -2.01 -15.91 -5.58
CA ARG A 230 -3.36 -16.46 -5.66
C ARG A 230 -4.34 -15.67 -4.81
N ASP A 231 -4.04 -15.49 -3.53
CA ASP A 231 -4.94 -14.85 -2.58
C ASP A 231 -5.14 -13.36 -2.90
N THR A 232 -4.10 -12.67 -3.39
CA THR A 232 -4.20 -11.29 -3.86
C THR A 232 -5.11 -11.18 -5.08
N LEU A 233 -4.96 -12.07 -6.07
CA LEU A 233 -5.85 -12.12 -7.23
C LEU A 233 -7.29 -12.45 -6.81
N GLN A 234 -7.49 -13.47 -5.99
CA GLN A 234 -8.83 -13.85 -5.52
C GLN A 234 -9.55 -12.69 -4.83
N VAL A 235 -8.85 -11.92 -3.99
CA VAL A 235 -9.41 -10.72 -3.35
C VAL A 235 -9.80 -9.66 -4.38
N ILE A 236 -8.95 -9.38 -5.37
CA ILE A 236 -9.22 -8.39 -6.43
C ILE A 236 -10.44 -8.81 -7.26
N TYR A 237 -10.64 -10.11 -7.43
CA TYR A 237 -11.73 -10.70 -8.23
C TYR A 237 -13.00 -10.99 -7.41
N GLY A 238 -12.98 -10.81 -6.08
CA GLY A 238 -14.12 -11.13 -5.20
C GLY A 238 -14.40 -12.63 -5.09
N LEU A 239 -13.34 -13.44 -5.14
CA LEU A 239 -13.37 -14.90 -5.08
C LEU A 239 -12.64 -15.45 -3.84
N ALA A 240 -12.16 -14.56 -2.95
CA ALA A 240 -11.45 -14.95 -1.74
C ALA A 240 -12.42 -15.35 -0.61
N SER A 241 -11.85 -15.84 0.50
CA SER A 241 -12.66 -16.02 1.70
C SER A 241 -13.12 -14.66 2.26
N PRO A 242 -14.27 -14.62 2.95
CA PRO A 242 -14.78 -13.37 3.52
C PRO A 242 -13.78 -12.64 4.42
N GLU A 243 -12.93 -13.37 5.14
CA GLU A 243 -11.92 -12.80 6.02
C GLU A 243 -10.84 -12.03 5.24
N LYS A 244 -10.42 -12.57 4.08
CA LYS A 244 -9.42 -11.95 3.21
C LYS A 244 -10.01 -10.77 2.42
N GLU A 245 -11.25 -10.87 1.99
CA GLU A 245 -11.96 -9.75 1.36
C GLU A 245 -12.15 -8.60 2.35
N ASP A 246 -12.50 -8.91 3.58
CA ASP A 246 -12.77 -7.91 4.62
C ASP A 246 -11.52 -7.16 5.10
N ILE A 247 -10.37 -7.82 5.24
CA ILE A 247 -9.13 -7.09 5.58
C ILE A 247 -8.71 -6.16 4.44
N ALA A 248 -8.87 -6.58 3.18
CA ALA A 248 -8.58 -5.74 2.03
C ALA A 248 -9.58 -4.57 1.93
N ALA A 249 -10.87 -4.82 2.17
CA ALA A 249 -11.89 -3.77 2.20
C ALA A 249 -11.65 -2.76 3.32
N LEU A 250 -11.19 -3.19 4.49
CA LEU A 250 -10.82 -2.32 5.61
C LEU A 250 -9.67 -1.37 5.27
N ASN A 251 -8.62 -1.89 4.63
CA ASN A 251 -7.48 -1.08 4.20
C ASN A 251 -7.85 -0.17 3.01
N ALA A 252 -8.70 -0.64 2.10
CA ALA A 252 -9.27 0.19 1.04
C ALA A 252 -10.14 1.31 1.62
N ALA A 253 -10.90 1.05 2.69
CA ALA A 253 -11.71 2.06 3.37
C ALA A 253 -10.86 3.20 3.92
N ALA A 254 -9.70 2.91 4.53
CA ALA A 254 -8.77 3.95 4.98
C ALA A 254 -8.25 4.79 3.80
N ALA A 255 -7.91 4.14 2.68
CA ALA A 255 -7.52 4.83 1.45
C ALA A 255 -8.65 5.72 0.90
N LEU A 256 -9.90 5.24 0.93
CA LEU A 256 -11.08 6.00 0.50
C LEU A 256 -11.37 7.21 1.38
N VAL A 257 -11.12 7.10 2.70
CA VAL A 257 -11.24 8.25 3.62
C VAL A 257 -10.17 9.29 3.31
N ILE A 258 -8.91 8.89 3.15
CA ILE A 258 -7.81 9.79 2.77
C ILE A 258 -8.07 10.43 1.40
N GLY A 259 -8.61 9.67 0.46
CA GLY A 259 -9.00 10.15 -0.89
C GLY A 259 -10.29 10.94 -0.93
N LYS A 260 -10.90 11.25 0.23
CA LYS A 260 -12.16 12.02 0.37
C LYS A 260 -13.36 11.44 -0.40
N ILE A 261 -13.34 10.13 -0.67
CA ILE A 261 -14.45 9.39 -1.29
C ILE A 261 -15.43 8.89 -0.21
N ALA A 262 -14.92 8.55 0.97
CA ALA A 262 -15.72 8.14 2.13
C ALA A 262 -15.52 9.11 3.29
N LYS A 263 -16.58 9.34 4.08
CA LYS A 263 -16.50 10.22 5.27
C LYS A 263 -15.84 9.55 6.47
N ASP A 264 -15.97 8.22 6.57
CA ASP A 264 -15.44 7.40 7.66
C ASP A 264 -15.11 5.97 7.18
N LEU A 265 -14.46 5.18 8.04
CA LEU A 265 -14.07 3.80 7.71
C LEU A 265 -15.26 2.90 7.42
N LYS A 266 -16.41 3.10 8.11
CA LYS A 266 -17.60 2.27 7.92
C LYS A 266 -18.19 2.45 6.53
N GLU A 267 -18.38 3.69 6.10
CA GLU A 267 -18.82 4.00 4.73
C GLU A 267 -17.78 3.51 3.70
N GLY A 268 -16.48 3.68 3.99
CA GLY A 268 -15.41 3.21 3.14
C GLY A 268 -15.43 1.69 2.92
N VAL A 269 -15.72 0.89 3.95
CA VAL A 269 -15.89 -0.57 3.84
C VAL A 269 -17.07 -0.92 2.93
N GLU A 270 -18.22 -0.22 3.07
CA GLU A 270 -19.39 -0.44 2.21
C GLU A 270 -19.08 -0.15 0.74
N ILE A 271 -18.40 0.98 0.47
CA ILE A 271 -17.97 1.36 -0.88
C ILE A 271 -16.98 0.36 -1.46
N ALA A 272 -15.97 -0.07 -0.67
CA ALA A 272 -14.97 -1.04 -1.09
C ALA A 272 -15.59 -2.38 -1.49
N ARG A 273 -16.49 -2.92 -0.65
CA ARG A 273 -17.22 -4.16 -0.94
C ARG A 273 -18.12 -4.03 -2.17
N ALA A 274 -18.77 -2.88 -2.36
CA ALA A 274 -19.58 -2.62 -3.55
C ALA A 274 -18.74 -2.62 -4.83
N ALA A 275 -17.52 -2.04 -4.78
CA ALA A 275 -16.60 -2.04 -5.91
C ALA A 275 -16.13 -3.46 -6.27
N VAL A 276 -15.78 -4.28 -5.27
CA VAL A 276 -15.39 -5.69 -5.49
C VAL A 276 -16.55 -6.46 -6.10
N LYS A 277 -17.75 -6.36 -5.52
CA LYS A 277 -18.95 -7.03 -6.02
C LYS A 277 -19.31 -6.63 -7.46
N ALA A 278 -19.02 -5.40 -7.86
CA ALA A 278 -19.23 -4.92 -9.23
C ALA A 278 -18.16 -5.37 -10.23
N GLY A 279 -17.10 -6.05 -9.77
CA GLY A 279 -15.98 -6.49 -10.61
C GLY A 279 -15.11 -5.35 -11.14
N THR A 280 -15.18 -4.17 -10.53
CA THR A 280 -14.43 -3.00 -11.01
C THR A 280 -12.92 -3.07 -10.70
N PRO A 281 -12.41 -3.66 -9.60
CA PRO A 281 -10.97 -3.80 -9.34
C PRO A 281 -10.27 -4.66 -10.39
N GLN A 282 -10.88 -5.77 -10.83
CA GLN A 282 -10.31 -6.63 -11.89
C GLN A 282 -10.18 -5.87 -13.23
N LYS A 283 -11.16 -5.00 -13.56
CA LYS A 283 -11.08 -4.16 -14.78
C LYS A 283 -9.91 -3.20 -14.69
N LYS A 284 -9.72 -2.54 -13.53
CA LYS A 284 -8.60 -1.63 -13.29
C LYS A 284 -7.25 -2.34 -13.39
N LEU A 285 -7.15 -3.56 -12.85
CA LEU A 285 -5.96 -4.39 -12.99
C LEU A 285 -5.69 -4.73 -14.46
N SER A 286 -6.69 -5.17 -15.21
CA SER A 286 -6.57 -5.49 -16.63
C SER A 286 -6.15 -4.26 -17.47
N GLU A 287 -6.77 -3.09 -17.23
CA GLU A 287 -6.40 -1.82 -17.89
C GLU A 287 -4.93 -1.46 -17.59
N LEU A 288 -4.49 -1.60 -16.32
CA LEU A 288 -3.12 -1.34 -15.90
C LEU A 288 -2.11 -2.25 -16.62
N ILE A 289 -2.35 -3.55 -16.63
CA ILE A 289 -1.44 -4.52 -17.27
C ILE A 289 -1.44 -4.35 -18.78
N HIS A 290 -2.57 -3.98 -19.39
CA HIS A 290 -2.62 -3.67 -20.81
C HIS A 290 -1.76 -2.46 -21.19
N LEU A 291 -1.75 -1.42 -20.36
CA LEU A 291 -0.97 -0.20 -20.62
C LEU A 291 0.51 -0.37 -20.24
N CYS A 292 0.79 -1.02 -19.11
CA CYS A 292 2.10 -1.06 -18.48
C CYS A 292 2.80 -2.41 -18.56
N GLY A 293 2.33 -3.37 -19.39
CA GLY A 293 2.94 -4.70 -19.37
C GLY A 293 2.44 -5.67 -20.44
N ASN A 294 2.38 -6.95 -20.08
CA ASN A 294 1.98 -8.06 -20.95
C ASN A 294 0.70 -8.72 -20.41
N LYS A 295 -0.42 -8.52 -21.12
CA LYS A 295 -1.72 -9.08 -20.74
C LYS A 295 -1.79 -10.61 -20.81
N ASP A 296 -0.96 -11.25 -21.64
CA ASP A 296 -0.98 -12.72 -21.75
C ASP A 296 -0.55 -13.37 -20.42
N LYS A 297 0.42 -12.75 -19.71
CA LYS A 297 0.81 -13.19 -18.36
C LYS A 297 -0.32 -13.03 -17.34
N LEU A 298 -1.15 -11.97 -17.45
CA LEU A 298 -2.32 -11.83 -16.59
C LEU A 298 -3.32 -12.96 -16.86
N ILE A 299 -3.59 -13.26 -18.13
CA ILE A 299 -4.49 -14.35 -18.53
C ILE A 299 -3.96 -15.71 -18.01
N GLU A 300 -2.66 -15.97 -18.14
CA GLU A 300 -2.03 -17.18 -17.59
C GLU A 300 -2.22 -17.28 -16.08
N ALA A 301 -2.01 -16.19 -15.33
CA ALA A 301 -2.21 -16.15 -13.88
C ALA A 301 -3.70 -16.33 -13.50
N GLU A 302 -4.63 -15.74 -14.26
CA GLU A 302 -6.07 -15.92 -14.07
C GLU A 302 -6.46 -17.41 -14.26
N GLN A 303 -5.96 -18.06 -15.31
CA GLN A 303 -6.20 -19.49 -15.56
C GLN A 303 -5.62 -20.36 -14.45
N GLU A 304 -4.39 -20.06 -14.00
CA GLU A 304 -3.71 -20.84 -12.97
C GLU A 304 -4.40 -20.73 -11.60
N PHE A 305 -4.80 -19.53 -11.18
CA PHE A 305 -5.21 -19.26 -9.79
C PHE A 305 -6.70 -19.03 -9.58
N LEU A 306 -7.45 -18.68 -10.62
CA LEU A 306 -8.89 -18.38 -10.51
C LEU A 306 -9.78 -19.41 -11.23
N MET A 307 -9.20 -20.30 -12.03
CA MET A 307 -9.94 -21.30 -12.84
C MET A 307 -10.99 -20.68 -13.77
N ILE A 308 -10.69 -19.49 -14.34
CA ILE A 308 -11.52 -18.75 -15.31
C ILE A 308 -10.85 -18.69 -16.68
#